data_775660d4d9db6b290ba620480227461b
#
_entry.id   775660d4d9db6b290ba620480227461b
#
_cell.length_a   1.000
_cell.length_b   1.000
_cell.length_c   1.000
_cell.angle_alpha   90.00
_cell.angle_beta   90.00
_cell.angle_gamma   90.00
#
_symmetry.space_group_name_H-M   'P 1'
#
loop_
_entity.id
_entity.type
_entity.pdbx_description
1 polymer ?
#
loop_
_entity_poly.entity_id
_entity_poly.type
_entity_poly.pdbx_seq_one_letter_code
_entity_poly.pdbx_strand_id
1 'polypeptide(L)'
;MTVKEDFLCISDDVRLGQNVRLSKFINLYGCSVGDNTKIGAFVEIQKNANIGRNCKISSHSFVCEGVEIEDDVFVGHGVMFINDSYPRATVSGRMQTEADWKVERTRICKGASIGSGATILANITVGENALVGAGAVVTKDVPANAIVAGNPARVFRYL
;
A
#
# COMPACT_ATOMS: atom_id res chain seq x y z
N MET A 1 -21.79 -22.46 -1.69
CA MET A 1 -20.50 -22.61 -0.99
C MET A 1 -20.50 -21.59 0.13
N THR A 2 -20.69 -22.01 1.37
CA THR A 2 -20.70 -21.12 2.53
C THR A 2 -19.26 -20.65 2.75
N VAL A 3 -18.98 -19.38 2.54
CA VAL A 3 -17.68 -18.79 2.87
C VAL A 3 -17.58 -18.81 4.39
N LYS A 4 -16.75 -19.68 4.95
CA LYS A 4 -16.42 -19.63 6.35
C LYS A 4 -15.59 -18.37 6.58
N GLU A 5 -15.95 -17.59 7.58
CA GLU A 5 -15.22 -16.38 8.04
C GLU A 5 -13.81 -16.71 8.57
N ASP A 6 -13.45 -17.99 8.63
CA ASP A 6 -12.26 -18.55 9.26
C ASP A 6 -10.91 -18.11 8.63
N PHE A 7 -10.93 -17.30 7.55
CA PHE A 7 -9.73 -16.89 6.83
C PHE A 7 -9.57 -15.36 6.71
N LEU A 8 -10.31 -14.61 7.52
CA LEU A 8 -10.21 -13.15 7.60
C LEU A 8 -9.74 -12.77 9.00
N CYS A 9 -8.62 -12.06 9.09
CA CYS A 9 -8.15 -11.43 10.30
C CYS A 9 -8.42 -9.92 10.19
N ILE A 10 -9.49 -9.45 10.81
CA ILE A 10 -9.92 -8.05 10.76
C ILE A 10 -10.18 -7.59 12.20
N SER A 11 -9.41 -6.60 12.64
CA SER A 11 -9.59 -6.00 13.96
C SER A 11 -10.84 -5.13 14.03
N ASP A 12 -11.39 -4.98 15.22
CA ASP A 12 -12.64 -4.22 15.46
C ASP A 12 -12.51 -2.72 15.13
N ASP A 13 -11.29 -2.19 15.08
CA ASP A 13 -10.98 -0.80 14.76
C ASP A 13 -10.89 -0.50 13.25
N VAL A 14 -11.02 -1.51 12.39
CA VAL A 14 -11.02 -1.35 10.93
C VAL A 14 -12.32 -0.71 10.46
N ARG A 15 -12.21 0.29 9.59
CA ARG A 15 -13.36 0.97 9.00
C ARG A 15 -13.49 0.57 7.53
N LEU A 16 -14.56 -0.14 7.21
CA LEU A 16 -14.88 -0.54 5.84
C LEU A 16 -16.06 0.29 5.31
N GLY A 17 -15.90 0.86 4.13
CA GLY A 17 -16.95 1.54 3.39
C GLY A 17 -18.00 0.57 2.81
N GLN A 18 -18.93 1.10 2.02
CA GLN A 18 -19.96 0.30 1.37
C GLN A 18 -19.39 -0.54 0.23
N ASN A 19 -19.93 -1.74 0.05
CA ASN A 19 -19.56 -2.66 -1.04
C ASN A 19 -18.08 -3.01 -1.12
N VAL A 20 -17.32 -2.92 -0.04
CA VAL A 20 -15.93 -3.39 0.02
C VAL A 20 -15.92 -4.90 -0.18
N ARG A 21 -15.05 -5.38 -1.08
CA ARG A 21 -14.92 -6.81 -1.39
C ARG A 21 -13.60 -7.32 -0.85
N LEU A 22 -13.68 -8.27 0.06
CA LEU A 22 -12.52 -8.88 0.70
C LEU A 22 -12.31 -10.32 0.18
N SER A 23 -11.09 -10.64 -0.24
CA SER A 23 -10.69 -12.02 -0.53
C SER A 23 -10.30 -12.73 0.78
N LYS A 24 -9.83 -13.98 0.69
CA LYS A 24 -9.42 -14.77 1.86
C LYS A 24 -7.98 -14.48 2.28
N PHE A 25 -7.63 -14.89 3.51
CA PHE A 25 -6.28 -14.82 4.08
C PHE A 25 -5.73 -13.39 4.12
N ILE A 26 -6.57 -12.44 4.51
CA ILE A 26 -6.18 -11.04 4.67
C ILE A 26 -5.98 -10.71 6.15
N ASN A 27 -5.14 -9.70 6.42
CA ASN A 27 -4.90 -9.15 7.75
C ASN A 27 -5.07 -7.64 7.72
N LEU A 28 -6.13 -7.13 8.37
CA LEU A 28 -6.45 -5.70 8.45
C LEU A 28 -6.54 -5.27 9.90
N TYR A 29 -5.88 -4.19 10.28
CA TYR A 29 -5.98 -3.61 11.60
C TYR A 29 -5.73 -2.10 11.59
N GLY A 30 -6.53 -1.34 12.34
CA GLY A 30 -6.40 0.10 12.53
C GLY A 30 -6.43 0.94 11.26
N CYS A 31 -6.96 0.41 10.16
CA CYS A 31 -6.97 1.04 8.84
C CYS A 31 -8.38 1.42 8.39
N SER A 32 -8.46 2.20 7.30
CA SER A 32 -9.72 2.49 6.63
C SER A 32 -9.67 2.11 5.16
N VAL A 33 -10.79 1.59 4.63
CA VAL A 33 -10.97 1.21 3.23
C VAL A 33 -12.27 1.82 2.72
N GLY A 34 -12.18 2.64 1.69
CA GLY A 34 -13.31 3.35 1.08
C GLY A 34 -14.21 2.46 0.23
N ASP A 35 -15.36 3.02 -0.14
CA ASP A 35 -16.45 2.34 -0.85
C ASP A 35 -15.99 1.67 -2.16
N ASN A 36 -16.62 0.55 -2.48
CA ASN A 36 -16.43 -0.22 -3.71
C ASN A 36 -15.00 -0.75 -3.94
N THR A 37 -14.10 -0.62 -2.95
CA THR A 37 -12.71 -1.09 -3.05
C THR A 37 -12.63 -2.60 -2.92
N LYS A 38 -11.70 -3.19 -3.66
CA LYS A 38 -11.45 -4.63 -3.67
C LYS A 38 -10.08 -4.94 -3.10
N ILE A 39 -10.04 -5.81 -2.07
CA ILE A 39 -8.83 -6.31 -1.43
C ILE A 39 -8.61 -7.76 -1.83
N GLY A 40 -7.47 -8.04 -2.44
CA GLY A 40 -7.05 -9.37 -2.88
C GLY A 40 -6.64 -10.28 -1.73
N ALA A 41 -6.41 -11.56 -2.03
CA ALA A 41 -5.97 -12.53 -1.04
C ALA A 41 -4.55 -12.25 -0.55
N PHE A 42 -4.25 -12.62 0.70
CA PHE A 42 -2.93 -12.46 1.33
C PHE A 42 -2.46 -11.01 1.38
N VAL A 43 -3.37 -10.05 1.45
CA VAL A 43 -3.07 -8.63 1.65
C VAL A 43 -3.02 -8.34 3.13
N GLU A 44 -2.01 -7.58 3.56
CA GLU A 44 -1.97 -6.94 4.87
C GLU A 44 -2.06 -5.42 4.73
N ILE A 45 -2.92 -4.80 5.54
CA ILE A 45 -3.03 -3.34 5.66
C ILE A 45 -2.95 -2.98 7.14
N GLN A 46 -1.94 -2.20 7.49
CA GLN A 46 -1.63 -1.86 8.87
C GLN A 46 -2.39 -0.63 9.36
N LYS A 47 -2.30 -0.40 10.68
CA LYS A 47 -2.89 0.75 11.36
C LYS A 47 -2.47 2.08 10.70
N ASN A 48 -3.36 3.06 10.76
CA ASN A 48 -3.14 4.39 10.20
C ASN A 48 -2.87 4.42 8.68
N ALA A 49 -3.09 3.31 7.97
CA ALA A 49 -3.15 3.31 6.51
C ALA A 49 -4.58 3.62 6.06
N ASN A 50 -4.71 4.42 5.01
CA ASN A 50 -5.99 4.83 4.45
C ASN A 50 -6.07 4.48 2.97
N ILE A 51 -7.10 3.74 2.58
CA ILE A 51 -7.37 3.37 1.19
C ILE A 51 -8.66 4.07 0.75
N GLY A 52 -8.61 4.79 -0.35
CA GLY A 52 -9.73 5.49 -0.94
C GLY A 52 -10.78 4.57 -1.55
N ARG A 53 -11.72 5.18 -2.30
CA ARG A 53 -12.83 4.50 -2.97
C ARG A 53 -12.41 3.95 -4.33
N ASN A 54 -13.14 2.93 -4.80
CA ASN A 54 -12.95 2.33 -6.12
C ASN A 54 -11.54 1.79 -6.36
N CYS A 55 -10.76 1.52 -5.32
CA CYS A 55 -9.41 0.99 -5.44
C CYS A 55 -9.40 -0.52 -5.67
N LYS A 56 -8.31 -0.99 -6.24
CA LYS A 56 -8.03 -2.41 -6.34
C LYS A 56 -6.64 -2.70 -5.78
N ILE A 57 -6.61 -3.33 -4.61
CA ILE A 57 -5.37 -3.81 -3.99
C ILE A 57 -5.26 -5.30 -4.30
N SER A 58 -4.31 -5.65 -5.15
CA SER A 58 -4.16 -7.04 -5.61
C SER A 58 -3.43 -7.91 -4.58
N SER A 59 -3.54 -9.23 -4.75
CA SER A 59 -3.04 -10.20 -3.78
C SER A 59 -1.54 -10.07 -3.46
N HIS A 60 -1.18 -10.48 -2.24
CA HIS A 60 0.19 -10.45 -1.72
C HIS A 60 0.80 -9.06 -1.57
N SER A 61 0.00 -8.00 -1.60
CA SER A 61 0.50 -6.64 -1.38
C SER A 61 0.53 -6.33 0.12
N PHE A 62 1.54 -5.58 0.53
CA PHE A 62 1.72 -5.11 1.90
C PHE A 62 1.62 -3.59 1.94
N VAL A 63 0.66 -3.09 2.70
CA VAL A 63 0.43 -1.65 2.91
C VAL A 63 0.73 -1.33 4.36
N CYS A 64 1.91 -0.76 4.60
CA CYS A 64 2.38 -0.45 5.95
C CYS A 64 1.71 0.80 6.53
N GLU A 65 1.94 1.01 7.81
CA GLU A 65 1.48 2.20 8.53
C GLU A 65 1.91 3.49 7.84
N GLY A 66 1.02 4.48 7.78
CA GLY A 66 1.28 5.80 7.22
C GLY A 66 1.14 5.91 5.71
N VAL A 67 0.72 4.86 5.02
CA VAL A 67 0.43 4.90 3.59
C VAL A 67 -0.98 5.45 3.37
N GLU A 68 -1.09 6.45 2.50
CA GLU A 68 -2.33 7.02 2.00
C GLU A 68 -2.50 6.66 0.52
N ILE A 69 -3.54 5.94 0.18
CA ILE A 69 -3.93 5.61 -1.19
C ILE A 69 -5.25 6.32 -1.48
N GLU A 70 -5.23 7.26 -2.42
CA GLU A 70 -6.42 8.01 -2.82
C GLU A 70 -7.39 7.17 -3.67
N ASP A 71 -8.45 7.79 -4.16
CA ASP A 71 -9.50 7.13 -4.95
C ASP A 71 -8.98 6.62 -6.31
N ASP A 72 -9.64 5.60 -6.84
CA ASP A 72 -9.43 5.09 -8.21
C ASP A 72 -8.02 4.51 -8.46
N VAL A 73 -7.29 4.12 -7.43
CA VAL A 73 -5.92 3.61 -7.53
C VAL A 73 -5.90 2.10 -7.76
N PHE A 74 -5.02 1.67 -8.67
CA PHE A 74 -4.69 0.28 -8.88
C PHE A 74 -3.35 -0.07 -8.23
N VAL A 75 -3.33 -1.09 -7.37
CA VAL A 75 -2.13 -1.70 -6.79
C VAL A 75 -2.03 -3.14 -7.29
N GLY A 76 -0.97 -3.43 -8.02
CA GLY A 76 -0.68 -4.75 -8.59
C GLY A 76 -0.37 -5.80 -7.52
N HIS A 77 -0.11 -7.03 -7.97
CA HIS A 77 0.21 -8.13 -7.06
C HIS A 77 1.60 -7.96 -6.44
N GLY A 78 1.74 -8.30 -5.14
CA GLY A 78 3.04 -8.32 -4.49
C GLY A 78 3.72 -6.95 -4.39
N VAL A 79 2.97 -5.87 -4.37
CA VAL A 79 3.51 -4.52 -4.15
C VAL A 79 3.86 -4.35 -2.67
N MET A 80 5.04 -3.79 -2.40
CA MET A 80 5.54 -3.55 -1.06
C MET A 80 5.72 -2.05 -0.82
N PHE A 81 5.10 -1.54 0.24
CA PHE A 81 5.34 -0.18 0.73
C PHE A 81 6.28 -0.22 1.92
N ILE A 82 7.18 0.76 2.00
CA ILE A 82 8.17 0.92 3.05
C ILE A 82 7.86 2.21 3.83
N ASN A 83 7.98 2.19 5.14
CA ASN A 83 7.70 3.35 6.01
C ASN A 83 8.83 3.69 6.99
N ASP A 84 10.00 3.07 6.82
CA ASP A 84 11.21 3.34 7.58
C ASP A 84 12.43 3.25 6.65
N SER A 85 13.14 4.36 6.50
CA SER A 85 14.35 4.43 5.65
C SER A 85 15.58 3.79 6.30
N TYR A 86 15.57 3.60 7.61
CA TYR A 86 16.70 3.07 8.37
C TYR A 86 16.28 1.99 9.39
N PRO A 87 15.61 0.93 8.95
CA PRO A 87 15.03 -0.06 9.86
C PRO A 87 16.09 -0.75 10.70
N ARG A 88 15.79 -0.93 11.99
CA ARG A 88 16.62 -1.65 12.94
C ARG A 88 15.75 -2.58 13.79
N ALA A 89 16.26 -3.75 14.10
CA ALA A 89 15.58 -4.67 15.03
C ALA A 89 15.76 -4.23 16.48
N THR A 90 16.88 -3.57 16.79
CA THR A 90 17.26 -3.24 18.18
C THR A 90 17.77 -1.81 18.29
N VAL A 91 17.62 -1.24 19.48
CA VAL A 91 18.24 0.03 19.92
C VAL A 91 18.85 -0.18 21.31
N SER A 92 20.09 0.23 21.50
CA SER A 92 20.82 0.10 22.79
C SER A 92 20.71 -1.29 23.43
N GLY A 93 20.79 -2.36 22.62
CA GLY A 93 20.78 -3.76 23.09
C GLY A 93 19.41 -4.34 23.44
N ARG A 94 18.29 -3.61 23.23
CA ARG A 94 16.92 -4.12 23.38
C ARG A 94 16.17 -4.07 22.06
N MET A 95 15.09 -4.85 21.93
CA MET A 95 14.17 -4.76 20.81
C MET A 95 13.63 -3.32 20.67
N GLN A 96 13.55 -2.83 19.43
CA GLN A 96 12.86 -1.58 19.12
C GLN A 96 11.39 -1.63 19.50
N THR A 97 10.87 -0.49 19.92
CA THR A 97 9.45 -0.22 20.14
C THR A 97 8.98 0.90 19.21
N GLU A 98 7.69 1.17 19.17
CA GLU A 98 7.13 2.27 18.36
C GLU A 98 7.70 3.65 18.70
N ALA A 99 8.21 3.84 19.92
CA ALA A 99 8.83 5.11 20.36
C ALA A 99 10.26 5.32 19.83
N ASP A 100 10.88 4.30 19.27
CA ASP A 100 12.29 4.33 18.85
C ASP A 100 12.48 4.73 17.38
N TRP A 101 11.41 4.85 16.61
CA TRP A 101 11.46 5.20 15.19
C TRP A 101 10.29 6.10 14.80
N LYS A 102 10.32 6.65 13.61
CA LYS A 102 9.30 7.56 13.10
C LYS A 102 8.75 7.02 11.79
N VAL A 103 7.43 6.90 11.71
CA VAL A 103 6.73 6.55 10.48
C VAL A 103 6.96 7.61 9.40
N GLU A 104 7.48 7.20 8.26
CA GLU A 104 7.61 8.02 7.06
C GLU A 104 6.41 7.75 6.13
N ARG A 105 5.67 8.82 5.83
CA ARG A 105 4.40 8.71 5.10
C ARG A 105 4.60 8.64 3.61
N THR A 106 3.85 7.78 2.95
CA THR A 106 3.83 7.64 1.49
C THR A 106 2.41 7.91 0.98
N ARG A 107 2.31 8.63 -0.14
CA ARG A 107 1.03 8.99 -0.75
C ARG A 107 0.95 8.51 -2.18
N ILE A 108 -0.12 7.82 -2.50
CA ILE A 108 -0.47 7.41 -3.86
C ILE A 108 -1.69 8.22 -4.29
N CYS A 109 -1.47 9.14 -5.22
CA CYS A 109 -2.52 10.06 -5.65
C CYS A 109 -3.54 9.39 -6.57
N LYS A 110 -4.69 10.04 -6.69
CA LYS A 110 -5.86 9.57 -7.43
C LYS A 110 -5.50 9.04 -8.83
N GLY A 111 -6.09 7.92 -9.19
CA GLY A 111 -5.96 7.31 -10.51
C GLY A 111 -4.59 6.70 -10.81
N ALA A 112 -3.63 6.74 -9.89
CA ALA A 112 -2.33 6.12 -10.10
C ALA A 112 -2.43 4.59 -10.21
N SER A 113 -1.48 4.00 -10.93
CA SER A 113 -1.37 2.54 -11.09
C SER A 113 0.02 2.07 -10.71
N ILE A 114 0.08 1.12 -9.79
CA ILE A 114 1.34 0.51 -9.32
C ILE A 114 1.44 -0.91 -9.89
N GLY A 115 2.45 -1.15 -10.72
CA GLY A 115 2.68 -2.46 -11.34
C GLY A 115 3.07 -3.55 -10.34
N SER A 116 2.76 -4.80 -10.67
CA SER A 116 3.03 -5.95 -9.81
C SER A 116 4.51 -6.06 -9.44
N GLY A 117 4.79 -6.42 -8.17
CA GLY A 117 6.14 -6.59 -7.66
C GLY A 117 6.94 -5.29 -7.48
N ALA A 118 6.31 -4.13 -7.64
CA ALA A 118 6.97 -2.86 -7.38
C ALA A 118 7.20 -2.66 -5.86
N THR A 119 8.29 -1.97 -5.52
CA THR A 119 8.59 -1.52 -4.16
C THR A 119 8.57 0.01 -4.13
N ILE A 120 7.79 0.58 -3.22
CA ILE A 120 7.70 2.02 -3.01
C ILE A 120 8.43 2.33 -1.70
N LEU A 121 9.53 3.07 -1.78
CA LEU A 121 10.28 3.45 -0.59
C LEU A 121 9.50 4.47 0.25
N ALA A 122 10.00 4.68 1.46
CA ALA A 122 9.41 5.61 2.42
C ALA A 122 9.43 7.06 1.92
N ASN A 123 8.49 7.86 2.39
CA ASN A 123 8.40 9.30 2.11
C ASN A 123 8.27 9.64 0.61
N ILE A 124 7.52 8.84 -0.14
CA ILE A 124 7.32 8.99 -1.59
C ILE A 124 5.90 9.46 -1.89
N THR A 125 5.77 10.39 -2.84
CA THR A 125 4.50 10.72 -3.47
C THR A 125 4.49 10.19 -4.91
N VAL A 126 3.49 9.35 -5.23
CA VAL A 126 3.19 8.96 -6.62
C VAL A 126 2.05 9.84 -7.11
N GLY A 127 2.33 10.69 -8.09
CA GLY A 127 1.41 11.71 -8.58
C GLY A 127 0.18 11.14 -9.29
N GLU A 128 -0.83 12.01 -9.50
CA GLU A 128 -2.10 11.63 -10.13
C GLU A 128 -1.88 10.97 -11.50
N ASN A 129 -2.64 9.90 -11.75
CA ASN A 129 -2.60 9.12 -12.99
C ASN A 129 -1.21 8.58 -13.37
N ALA A 130 -0.22 8.67 -12.48
CA ALA A 130 1.10 8.09 -12.76
C ALA A 130 1.04 6.57 -12.85
N LEU A 131 1.94 5.98 -13.64
CA LEU A 131 2.07 4.54 -13.79
C LEU A 131 3.46 4.09 -13.37
N VAL A 132 3.52 3.25 -12.37
CA VAL A 132 4.74 2.56 -11.92
C VAL A 132 4.81 1.19 -12.59
N GLY A 133 5.86 0.96 -13.36
CA GLY A 133 6.09 -0.32 -14.05
C GLY A 133 6.25 -1.50 -13.08
N ALA A 134 5.90 -2.69 -13.54
CA ALA A 134 6.07 -3.91 -12.75
C ALA A 134 7.54 -4.11 -12.36
N GLY A 135 7.79 -4.56 -11.12
CA GLY A 135 9.13 -4.79 -10.57
C GLY A 135 9.97 -3.53 -10.35
N ALA A 136 9.40 -2.34 -10.50
CA ALA A 136 10.13 -1.09 -10.28
C ALA A 136 10.42 -0.85 -8.79
N VAL A 137 11.55 -0.22 -8.48
CA VAL A 137 11.87 0.29 -7.14
C VAL A 137 11.82 1.81 -7.17
N VAL A 138 10.73 2.37 -6.62
CA VAL A 138 10.50 3.82 -6.60
C VAL A 138 11.24 4.42 -5.41
N THR A 139 12.25 5.22 -5.70
CA THR A 139 13.17 5.82 -4.71
C THR A 139 13.01 7.34 -4.61
N LYS A 140 12.14 7.95 -5.40
CA LYS A 140 11.85 9.40 -5.45
C LYS A 140 10.41 9.60 -5.86
N ASP A 141 9.88 10.78 -5.60
CA ASP A 141 8.55 11.17 -6.05
C ASP A 141 8.36 10.96 -7.56
N VAL A 142 7.17 10.53 -7.92
CA VAL A 142 6.76 10.30 -9.31
C VAL A 142 5.84 11.43 -9.72
N PRO A 143 6.17 12.21 -10.77
CA PRO A 143 5.31 13.28 -11.25
C PRO A 143 3.95 12.74 -11.74
N ALA A 144 2.91 13.60 -11.67
CA ALA A 144 1.62 13.28 -12.25
C ALA A 144 1.74 12.91 -13.75
N ASN A 145 0.95 11.95 -14.20
CA ASN A 145 0.92 11.42 -15.57
C ASN A 145 2.26 10.81 -16.05
N ALA A 146 3.27 10.65 -15.18
CA ALA A 146 4.53 10.02 -15.57
C ALA A 146 4.41 8.50 -15.56
N ILE A 147 5.08 7.86 -16.50
CA ILE A 147 5.36 6.43 -16.49
C ILE A 147 6.79 6.24 -16.02
N VAL A 148 6.97 5.53 -14.90
CA VAL A 148 8.28 5.21 -14.35
C VAL A 148 8.52 3.71 -14.35
N ALA A 149 9.76 3.29 -14.54
CA ALA A 149 10.15 1.88 -14.54
C ALA A 149 11.60 1.70 -14.11
N GLY A 150 11.96 0.48 -13.73
CA GLY A 150 13.32 0.06 -13.42
C GLY A 150 13.69 0.09 -11.94
N ASN A 151 14.93 -0.25 -11.63
CA ASN A 151 15.52 -0.22 -10.31
C ASN A 151 16.89 0.49 -10.36
N PRO A 152 17.02 1.70 -9.80
CA PRO A 152 15.95 2.55 -9.32
C PRO A 152 15.03 3.05 -10.45
N ALA A 153 13.75 3.28 -10.15
CA ALA A 153 12.77 3.75 -11.14
C ALA A 153 13.16 5.12 -11.72
N ARG A 154 12.96 5.26 -13.02
CA ARG A 154 13.18 6.53 -13.75
C ARG A 154 11.98 6.81 -14.65
N VAL A 155 11.74 8.08 -14.90
CA VAL A 155 10.71 8.49 -15.86
C VAL A 155 11.06 7.96 -17.24
N PHE A 156 10.17 7.15 -17.78
CA PHE A 156 10.29 6.59 -19.14
C PHE A 156 9.61 7.52 -20.15
N ARG A 157 8.39 7.97 -19.86
CA ARG A 157 7.62 8.95 -20.63
C ARG A 157 6.44 9.46 -19.82
N TYR A 158 5.66 10.34 -20.39
CA TYR A 158 4.37 10.78 -19.86
C TYR A 158 3.21 10.18 -20.67
N LEU A 159 2.04 10.06 -20.03
CA LEU A 159 0.78 9.59 -20.64
C LEU A 159 0.28 10.60 -21.68
#